data_1786a9681ad26f7e78b8e53dcaf2b9c6
#
_entry.id   1786a9681ad26f7e78b8e53dcaf2b9c6
#
_cell.length_a   1.000
_cell.length_b   1.000
_cell.length_c   1.000
_cell.angle_alpha   90.00
_cell.angle_beta   90.00
_cell.angle_gamma   90.00
#
_symmetry.space_group_name_H-M   'P 1'
#
loop_
_entity.id
_entity.type
_entity.pdbx_description
1 polymer ?
#
loop_
_entity_poly.entity_id
_entity_poly.type
_entity_poly.pdbx_seq_one_letter_code
_entity_poly.pdbx_strand_id
1 'polypeptide(L)'
;PGSRKSEIEKHWKIFLETIDILDKKMNKKIIPILLQAPNVSINSLPDNFIATKEKHYEILSIADAAIVSSGTATLETAILGCPMVVCYKLSPITWFLAQKMSSVKYLSLVNLIGNKKIVKELLQSEMVAPSIAEEVLFLLSGDGQKNIKSEYRELVSSLTSQTSPYEEAAKYILE
;
A
#
# COMPACT_ATOMS: atom_id res chain seq x y z
N PRO A 1 -5.75 -2.75 5.28
CA PRO A 1 -5.02 -3.38 6.41
C PRO A 1 -4.54 -4.81 6.12
N GLY A 2 -4.92 -5.38 4.99
CA GLY A 2 -4.61 -6.74 4.58
C GLY A 2 -5.85 -7.55 4.21
N SER A 3 -5.62 -8.71 3.61
CA SER A 3 -6.67 -9.62 3.14
C SER A 3 -6.87 -10.86 4.03
N ARG A 4 -6.03 -11.01 5.05
CA ARG A 4 -6.06 -12.13 6.00
C ARG A 4 -6.35 -11.64 7.42
N LYS A 5 -7.08 -12.45 8.19
CA LYS A 5 -7.40 -12.15 9.59
C LYS A 5 -6.15 -11.86 10.42
N SER A 6 -5.09 -12.66 10.26
CA SER A 6 -3.82 -12.50 10.98
C SER A 6 -3.06 -11.22 10.61
N GLU A 7 -3.25 -10.67 9.42
CA GLU A 7 -2.69 -9.37 9.02
C GLU A 7 -3.44 -8.25 9.74
N ILE A 8 -4.77 -8.31 9.71
CA ILE A 8 -5.62 -7.31 10.34
C ILE A 8 -5.39 -7.23 11.84
N GLU A 9 -5.30 -8.38 12.53
CA GLU A 9 -5.01 -8.41 13.97
C GLU A 9 -3.70 -7.68 14.34
N LYS A 10 -2.71 -7.70 13.46
CA LYS A 10 -1.42 -7.05 13.68
C LYS A 10 -1.37 -5.59 13.23
N HIS A 11 -2.13 -5.25 12.19
CA HIS A 11 -2.05 -3.95 11.53
C HIS A 11 -3.09 -2.96 12.05
N TRP A 12 -4.31 -3.42 12.33
CA TRP A 12 -5.47 -2.56 12.54
C TRP A 12 -5.28 -1.54 13.67
N LYS A 13 -4.79 -1.99 14.83
CA LYS A 13 -4.54 -1.10 15.96
C LYS A 13 -3.53 0.01 15.60
N ILE A 14 -2.46 -0.35 14.89
CA ILE A 14 -1.43 0.61 14.46
C ILE A 14 -2.03 1.63 13.50
N PHE A 15 -2.91 1.21 12.59
CA PHE A 15 -3.57 2.12 11.65
C PHE A 15 -4.55 3.08 12.35
N LEU A 16 -5.30 2.60 13.35
CA LEU A 16 -6.13 3.48 14.18
C LEU A 16 -5.29 4.55 14.89
N GLU A 17 -4.23 4.14 15.56
CA GLU A 17 -3.29 5.07 16.22
C GLU A 17 -2.66 6.06 15.22
N THR A 18 -2.42 5.62 13.98
CA THR A 18 -1.92 6.50 12.92
C THR A 18 -2.92 7.58 12.55
N ILE A 19 -4.19 7.21 12.37
CA ILE A 19 -5.27 8.18 12.07
C ILE A 19 -5.42 9.20 13.21
N ASP A 20 -5.36 8.76 14.46
CA ASP A 20 -5.40 9.66 15.62
C ASP A 20 -4.25 10.68 15.63
N ILE A 21 -3.05 10.26 15.23
CA ILE A 21 -1.89 11.16 15.10
C ILE A 21 -2.10 12.14 13.95
N LEU A 22 -2.58 11.67 12.82
CA LEU A 22 -2.84 12.51 11.65
C LEU A 22 -3.92 13.55 11.95
N ASP A 23 -5.01 13.15 12.59
CA ASP A 23 -6.13 14.04 12.95
C ASP A 23 -5.67 15.19 13.88
N LYS A 24 -4.75 14.88 14.81
CA LYS A 24 -4.14 15.88 15.70
C LYS A 24 -3.15 16.82 15.01
N LYS A 25 -2.46 16.34 13.96
CA LYS A 25 -1.43 17.12 13.28
C LYS A 25 -1.94 17.92 12.09
N MET A 26 -3.05 17.50 11.51
CA MET A 26 -3.62 18.17 10.34
C MET A 26 -4.65 19.23 10.75
N ASN A 27 -4.57 20.40 10.14
CA ASN A 27 -5.56 21.48 10.31
C ASN A 27 -6.83 21.27 9.45
N LYS A 28 -6.98 20.09 8.86
CA LYS A 28 -8.12 19.74 8.00
C LYS A 28 -8.73 18.44 8.48
N LYS A 29 -10.05 18.33 8.35
CA LYS A 29 -10.77 17.09 8.68
C LYS A 29 -10.30 15.95 7.80
N ILE A 30 -9.89 14.85 8.41
CA ILE A 30 -9.57 13.60 7.73
C ILE A 30 -10.84 12.77 7.56
N ILE A 31 -10.99 12.14 6.42
CA ILE A 31 -12.03 11.15 6.14
C ILE A 31 -11.34 9.81 5.91
N PRO A 32 -11.18 8.99 6.96
CA PRO A 32 -10.55 7.69 6.83
C PRO A 32 -11.52 6.71 6.16
N ILE A 33 -11.07 6.11 5.05
CA ILE A 33 -11.85 5.12 4.31
C ILE A 33 -11.14 3.77 4.40
N LEU A 34 -11.84 2.77 4.92
CA LEU A 34 -11.37 1.41 5.04
C LEU A 34 -11.85 0.58 3.84
N LEU A 35 -10.93 0.25 2.95
CA LEU A 35 -11.18 -0.71 1.87
C LEU A 35 -10.96 -2.13 2.42
N GLN A 36 -12.02 -2.90 2.55
CA GLN A 36 -11.98 -4.25 3.09
C GLN A 36 -11.90 -5.29 1.98
N ALA A 37 -11.03 -6.29 2.14
CA ALA A 37 -11.05 -7.44 1.26
C ALA A 37 -12.38 -8.22 1.42
N PRO A 38 -12.87 -8.91 0.37
CA PRO A 38 -14.18 -9.58 0.39
C PRO A 38 -14.37 -10.54 1.56
N ASN A 39 -13.32 -11.29 1.90
CA ASN A 39 -13.36 -12.36 2.92
C ASN A 39 -13.02 -11.87 4.33
N VAL A 40 -12.91 -10.57 4.55
CA VAL A 40 -12.56 -10.00 5.85
C VAL A 40 -13.57 -8.95 6.24
N SER A 41 -13.93 -8.93 7.53
CA SER A 41 -14.75 -7.87 8.11
C SER A 41 -14.13 -7.41 9.42
N ILE A 42 -14.02 -6.09 9.58
CA ILE A 42 -13.65 -5.44 10.82
C ILE A 42 -14.94 -4.90 11.43
N ASN A 43 -15.37 -5.50 12.54
CA ASN A 43 -16.70 -5.25 13.12
C ASN A 43 -16.72 -4.03 14.05
N SER A 44 -15.57 -3.58 14.53
CA SER A 44 -15.46 -2.42 15.41
C SER A 44 -14.70 -1.31 14.71
N LEU A 45 -15.44 -0.38 14.13
CA LEU A 45 -14.91 0.80 13.48
C LEU A 45 -15.25 2.05 14.30
N PRO A 46 -14.35 3.02 14.43
CA PRO A 46 -14.70 4.34 14.93
C PRO A 46 -15.75 5.02 14.05
N ASP A 47 -16.60 5.87 14.65
CA ASP A 47 -17.72 6.53 13.96
C ASP A 47 -17.30 7.43 12.78
N ASN A 48 -16.06 7.89 12.79
CA ASN A 48 -15.52 8.73 11.73
C ASN A 48 -14.99 7.94 10.51
N PHE A 49 -15.00 6.58 10.54
CA PHE A 49 -14.57 5.74 9.45
C PHE A 49 -15.70 5.41 8.49
N ILE A 50 -15.39 5.42 7.20
CA ILE A 50 -16.21 4.83 6.15
C ILE A 50 -15.60 3.49 5.78
N ALA A 51 -16.37 2.41 5.82
CA ALA A 51 -15.90 1.09 5.40
C ALA A 51 -16.69 0.59 4.19
N THR A 52 -15.96 0.03 3.22
CA THR A 52 -16.58 -0.56 2.03
C THR A 52 -15.80 -1.78 1.54
N LYS A 53 -16.49 -2.67 0.85
CA LYS A 53 -15.93 -3.80 0.07
C LYS A 53 -16.04 -3.56 -1.43
N GLU A 54 -16.62 -2.44 -1.82
CA GLU A 54 -16.91 -2.08 -3.20
C GLU A 54 -16.19 -0.78 -3.59
N LYS A 55 -16.15 -0.50 -4.89
CA LYS A 55 -15.62 0.75 -5.46
C LYS A 55 -14.17 1.07 -5.05
N HIS A 56 -13.35 0.02 -4.88
CA HIS A 56 -11.97 0.19 -4.46
C HIS A 56 -11.18 1.09 -5.42
N TYR A 57 -11.36 0.90 -6.72
CA TYR A 57 -10.63 1.66 -7.76
C TYR A 57 -11.07 3.12 -7.80
N GLU A 58 -12.37 3.37 -7.71
CA GLU A 58 -12.90 4.73 -7.70
C GLU A 58 -12.42 5.50 -6.46
N ILE A 59 -12.42 4.84 -5.30
CA ILE A 59 -11.95 5.45 -4.05
C ILE A 59 -10.45 5.72 -4.11
N LEU A 60 -9.64 4.76 -4.56
CA LEU A 60 -8.20 4.95 -4.68
C LEU A 60 -7.83 6.05 -5.69
N SER A 61 -8.62 6.21 -6.77
CA SER A 61 -8.36 7.25 -7.77
C SER A 61 -8.55 8.68 -7.26
N ILE A 62 -9.33 8.86 -6.20
CA ILE A 62 -9.62 10.18 -5.59
C ILE A 62 -8.97 10.37 -4.21
N ALA A 63 -8.39 9.33 -3.65
CA ALA A 63 -7.77 9.41 -2.33
C ALA A 63 -6.47 10.25 -2.38
N ASP A 64 -6.26 11.07 -1.35
CA ASP A 64 -5.06 11.91 -1.24
C ASP A 64 -3.82 11.09 -0.86
N ALA A 65 -3.98 10.04 -0.05
CA ALA A 65 -2.93 9.08 0.30
C ALA A 65 -3.54 7.76 0.79
N ALA A 66 -2.76 6.69 0.72
CA ALA A 66 -3.16 5.36 1.18
C ALA A 66 -2.11 4.71 2.10
N ILE A 67 -2.58 3.98 3.11
CA ILE A 67 -1.78 3.04 3.91
C ILE A 67 -2.14 1.64 3.43
N VAL A 68 -1.20 0.94 2.81
CA VAL A 68 -1.46 -0.30 2.08
C VAL A 68 -0.64 -1.45 2.67
N SER A 69 -1.28 -2.58 2.95
CA SER A 69 -0.54 -3.81 3.25
C SER A 69 0.13 -4.35 1.98
N SER A 70 1.34 -4.92 2.15
CA SER A 70 2.07 -5.50 1.01
C SER A 70 1.24 -6.57 0.28
N GLY A 71 1.27 -6.55 -1.06
CA GLY A 71 0.54 -7.45 -1.94
C GLY A 71 0.23 -6.78 -3.29
N THR A 72 -0.65 -7.41 -4.07
CA THR A 72 -1.11 -6.90 -5.38
C THR A 72 -1.76 -5.52 -5.28
N ALA A 73 -2.41 -5.21 -4.16
CA ALA A 73 -3.01 -3.91 -3.89
C ALA A 73 -2.02 -2.74 -4.00
N THR A 74 -0.72 -2.97 -3.78
CA THR A 74 0.30 -1.92 -3.95
C THR A 74 0.43 -1.49 -5.41
N LEU A 75 0.42 -2.45 -6.33
CA LEU A 75 0.50 -2.17 -7.77
C LEU A 75 -0.78 -1.48 -8.27
N GLU A 76 -1.95 -1.96 -7.86
CA GLU A 76 -3.24 -1.35 -8.18
C GLU A 76 -3.29 0.11 -7.71
N THR A 77 -2.86 0.37 -6.48
CA THR A 77 -2.79 1.72 -5.90
C THR A 77 -1.87 2.65 -6.70
N ALA A 78 -0.71 2.15 -7.15
CA ALA A 78 0.22 2.92 -7.97
C ALA A 78 -0.33 3.23 -9.36
N ILE A 79 -0.98 2.25 -10.02
CA ILE A 79 -1.63 2.43 -11.32
C ILE A 79 -2.71 3.51 -11.26
N LEU A 80 -3.47 3.56 -10.17
CA LEU A 80 -4.50 4.58 -9.94
C LEU A 80 -3.92 5.94 -9.50
N GLY A 81 -2.60 6.03 -9.32
CA GLY A 81 -1.91 7.28 -9.00
C GLY A 81 -2.08 7.74 -7.55
N CYS A 82 -2.56 6.89 -6.65
CA CYS A 82 -2.72 7.22 -5.23
C CYS A 82 -1.38 7.11 -4.49
N PRO A 83 -0.87 8.20 -3.89
CA PRO A 83 0.32 8.15 -3.06
C PRO A 83 0.15 7.15 -1.91
N MET A 84 1.15 6.31 -1.65
CA MET A 84 1.02 5.30 -0.61
C MET A 84 2.28 5.09 0.23
N VAL A 85 2.06 4.63 1.46
CA VAL A 85 3.04 3.97 2.31
C VAL A 85 2.67 2.49 2.43
N VAL A 86 3.65 1.62 2.26
CA VAL A 86 3.45 0.17 2.37
C VAL A 86 3.82 -0.28 3.79
N CYS A 87 2.91 -0.99 4.43
CA CYS A 87 3.04 -1.45 5.81
C CYS A 87 2.86 -2.96 5.88
N TYR A 88 3.79 -3.66 6.53
CA TYR A 88 3.65 -5.10 6.69
C TYR A 88 4.33 -5.64 7.96
N LYS A 89 3.61 -6.51 8.67
CA LYS A 89 4.10 -7.15 9.88
C LYS A 89 3.81 -8.64 9.88
N LEU A 90 4.86 -9.44 9.78
CA LEU A 90 4.83 -10.89 9.90
C LEU A 90 4.92 -11.34 11.37
N SER A 91 4.68 -12.62 11.62
CA SER A 91 5.08 -13.19 12.90
C SER A 91 6.62 -13.20 13.01
N PRO A 92 7.20 -13.11 14.22
CA PRO A 92 8.66 -13.12 14.39
C PRO A 92 9.33 -14.35 13.75
N ILE A 93 8.71 -15.50 13.86
CA ILE A 93 9.20 -16.76 13.28
C ILE A 93 9.18 -16.69 11.74
N THR A 94 8.07 -16.26 11.18
CA THR A 94 7.91 -16.13 9.72
C THR A 94 8.89 -15.10 9.15
N TRP A 95 9.12 -14.01 9.87
CA TRP A 95 10.07 -12.98 9.49
C TRP A 95 11.51 -13.50 9.46
N PHE A 96 11.90 -14.22 10.51
CA PHE A 96 13.24 -14.82 10.60
C PHE A 96 13.48 -15.81 9.45
N LEU A 97 12.50 -16.65 9.13
CA LEU A 97 12.58 -17.57 8.00
C LEU A 97 12.64 -16.83 6.66
N ALA A 98 11.80 -15.80 6.49
CA ALA A 98 11.78 -14.99 5.27
C ALA A 98 13.13 -14.30 5.02
N GLN A 99 13.76 -13.76 6.05
CA GLN A 99 15.08 -13.13 5.94
C GLN A 99 16.18 -14.13 5.53
N LYS A 100 16.10 -15.39 5.97
CA LYS A 100 17.08 -16.42 5.61
C LYS A 100 16.88 -16.98 4.21
N MET A 101 15.64 -17.01 3.72
CA MET A 101 15.27 -17.64 2.46
C MET A 101 15.14 -16.66 1.30
N SER A 102 15.04 -15.37 1.58
CA SER A 102 14.78 -14.35 0.56
C SER A 102 16.00 -13.47 0.33
N SER A 103 16.47 -13.45 -0.91
CA SER A 103 17.38 -12.43 -1.44
C SER A 103 16.64 -11.20 -1.96
N VAL A 104 15.32 -11.11 -1.73
CA VAL A 104 14.46 -10.06 -2.29
C VAL A 104 14.70 -8.75 -1.53
N LYS A 105 15.10 -7.72 -2.27
CA LYS A 105 15.42 -6.39 -1.74
C LYS A 105 14.21 -5.60 -1.29
N TYR A 106 13.06 -5.83 -1.91
CA TYR A 106 11.80 -5.10 -1.68
C TYR A 106 10.65 -6.06 -1.45
N LEU A 107 9.63 -5.61 -0.71
CA LEU A 107 8.45 -6.42 -0.39
C LEU A 107 7.22 -6.05 -1.24
N SER A 108 7.07 -4.78 -1.60
CA SER A 108 5.97 -4.33 -2.45
C SER A 108 6.23 -4.62 -3.93
N LEU A 109 5.19 -4.96 -4.67
CA LEU A 109 5.31 -5.17 -6.13
C LEU A 109 5.78 -3.91 -6.85
N VAL A 110 5.41 -2.74 -6.37
CA VAL A 110 5.83 -1.44 -6.94
C VAL A 110 7.35 -1.30 -6.92
N ASN A 111 7.98 -1.55 -5.77
CA ASN A 111 9.44 -1.45 -5.64
C ASN A 111 10.17 -2.61 -6.33
N LEU A 112 9.58 -3.82 -6.30
CA LEU A 112 10.13 -5.00 -6.98
C LEU A 112 10.19 -4.81 -8.49
N ILE A 113 9.08 -4.42 -9.11
CA ILE A 113 8.98 -4.23 -10.55
C ILE A 113 9.83 -3.04 -10.99
N GLY A 114 9.76 -1.93 -10.23
CA GLY A 114 10.58 -0.75 -10.51
C GLY A 114 12.06 -0.93 -10.23
N ASN A 115 12.47 -2.03 -9.58
CA ASN A 115 13.83 -2.30 -9.12
C ASN A 115 14.49 -1.13 -8.37
N LYS A 116 13.67 -0.28 -7.77
CA LYS A 116 14.08 0.89 -6.97
C LYS A 116 13.07 1.17 -5.86
N LYS A 117 13.45 1.96 -4.87
CA LYS A 117 12.55 2.40 -3.80
C LYS A 117 11.64 3.53 -4.31
N ILE A 118 10.51 3.18 -4.89
CA ILE A 118 9.47 4.12 -5.35
C ILE A 118 8.59 4.52 -4.17
N VAL A 119 8.17 3.54 -3.35
CA VAL A 119 7.35 3.76 -2.16
C VAL A 119 8.11 3.38 -0.90
N LYS A 120 7.81 4.05 0.20
CA LYS A 120 8.37 3.67 1.49
C LYS A 120 7.69 2.41 2.02
N GLU A 121 8.52 1.45 2.42
CA GLU A 121 8.08 0.23 3.07
C GLU A 121 8.45 0.31 4.55
N LEU A 122 7.44 0.27 5.42
CA LEU A 122 7.60 0.21 6.87
C LEU A 122 7.31 -1.21 7.33
N LEU A 123 8.36 -1.93 7.69
CA LEU A 123 8.31 -3.35 7.98
C LEU A 123 8.61 -3.63 9.45
N GLN A 124 7.93 -4.59 10.02
CA GLN A 124 8.20 -5.11 11.38
C GLN A 124 8.27 -4.02 12.45
N SER A 125 9.47 -3.74 12.97
CA SER A 125 9.71 -2.72 14.00
C SER A 125 9.54 -1.29 13.50
N GLU A 126 9.70 -1.05 12.19
CA GLU A 126 9.48 0.27 11.58
C GLU A 126 7.99 0.58 11.40
N MET A 127 7.14 -0.47 11.36
CA MET A 127 5.70 -0.32 11.25
C MET A 127 5.11 0.11 12.59
N VAL A 128 5.25 1.38 12.91
CA VAL A 128 4.69 2.05 14.08
C VAL A 128 3.91 3.30 13.67
N ALA A 129 2.87 3.65 14.43
CA ALA A 129 1.96 4.73 14.09
C ALA A 129 2.64 6.08 13.81
N PRO A 130 3.65 6.53 14.58
CA PRO A 130 4.35 7.77 14.28
C PRO A 130 5.08 7.76 12.93
N SER A 131 5.75 6.66 12.58
CA SER A 131 6.49 6.54 11.30
C SER A 131 5.55 6.53 10.10
N ILE A 132 4.40 5.86 10.23
CA ILE A 132 3.37 5.83 9.18
C ILE A 132 2.77 7.24 9.02
N ALA A 133 2.43 7.90 10.12
CA ALA A 133 1.87 9.25 10.08
C ALA A 133 2.84 10.26 9.47
N GLU A 134 4.13 10.19 9.78
CA GLU A 134 5.16 11.05 9.19
C GLU A 134 5.20 10.87 7.66
N GLU A 135 5.21 9.62 7.19
CA GLU A 135 5.21 9.35 5.76
C GLU A 135 3.93 9.82 5.06
N VAL A 136 2.76 9.60 5.67
CA VAL A 136 1.49 10.09 5.11
C VAL A 136 1.50 11.61 5.01
N LEU A 137 1.98 12.33 6.03
CA LEU A 137 2.11 13.79 5.98
C LEU A 137 3.06 14.25 4.87
N PHE A 138 4.17 13.53 4.65
CA PHE A 138 5.05 13.80 3.52
C PHE A 138 4.34 13.58 2.18
N LEU A 139 3.64 12.46 2.02
CA LEU A 139 2.87 12.16 0.81
C LEU A 139 1.76 13.17 0.52
N LEU A 140 1.20 13.80 1.56
CA LEU A 140 0.19 14.86 1.42
C LEU A 140 0.80 16.23 1.11
N SER A 141 2.12 16.39 1.22
CA SER A 141 2.81 17.62 0.81
C SER A 141 2.86 17.75 -0.72
N GLY A 142 2.93 18.97 -1.22
CA GLY A 142 3.00 19.22 -2.66
C GLY A 142 4.21 18.57 -3.34
N ASP A 143 5.35 18.50 -2.66
CA ASP A 143 6.58 17.90 -3.18
C ASP A 143 6.50 16.36 -3.13
N GLY A 144 5.99 15.80 -2.04
CA GLY A 144 5.78 14.35 -1.90
C GLY A 144 4.85 13.82 -2.99
N GLN A 145 3.73 14.49 -3.23
CA GLN A 145 2.78 14.11 -4.27
C GLN A 145 3.37 14.16 -5.68
N LYS A 146 4.08 15.24 -6.02
CA LYS A 146 4.69 15.39 -7.35
C LYS A 146 5.71 14.30 -7.61
N ASN A 147 6.58 14.06 -6.64
CA ASN A 147 7.65 13.06 -6.76
C ASN A 147 7.06 11.67 -6.99
N ILE A 148 6.17 11.22 -6.11
CA ILE A 148 5.62 9.85 -6.19
C ILE A 148 4.76 9.62 -7.44
N LYS A 149 3.97 10.63 -7.87
CA LYS A 149 3.18 10.54 -9.09
C LYS A 149 4.03 10.49 -10.37
N SER A 150 5.23 11.10 -10.34
CA SER A 150 6.19 10.97 -11.44
C SER A 150 6.75 9.55 -11.52
N GLU A 151 7.16 8.99 -10.38
CA GLU A 151 7.65 7.61 -10.28
C GLU A 151 6.60 6.58 -10.72
N TYR A 152 5.34 6.78 -10.34
CA TYR A 152 4.25 5.90 -10.77
C TYR A 152 4.00 5.94 -12.27
N ARG A 153 4.07 7.12 -12.90
CA ARG A 153 3.94 7.24 -14.35
C ARG A 153 5.05 6.50 -15.10
N GLU A 154 6.27 6.61 -14.62
CA GLU A 154 7.41 5.87 -15.17
C GLU A 154 7.22 4.35 -15.03
N LEU A 155 6.82 3.89 -13.84
CA LEU A 155 6.52 2.47 -13.60
C LEU A 155 5.41 1.96 -14.51
N VAL A 156 4.28 2.66 -14.58
CA VAL A 156 3.12 2.26 -15.41
C VAL A 156 3.49 2.23 -16.89
N SER A 157 4.26 3.20 -17.38
CA SER A 157 4.71 3.18 -18.77
C SER A 157 5.65 2.00 -19.08
N SER A 158 6.42 1.52 -18.11
CA SER A 158 7.25 0.33 -18.28
C SER A 158 6.46 -0.98 -18.29
N LEU A 159 5.24 -0.98 -17.75
CA LEU A 159 4.33 -2.13 -17.72
C LEU A 159 3.45 -2.23 -18.97
N THR A 160 3.27 -1.13 -19.70
CA THR A 160 2.48 -1.12 -20.93
C THR A 160 3.34 -1.58 -22.09
N SER A 161 3.24 -2.86 -22.47
CA SER A 161 3.80 -3.35 -23.72
C SER A 161 2.93 -2.92 -24.90
N GLN A 162 3.57 -2.74 -26.08
CA GLN A 162 2.83 -2.46 -27.33
C GLN A 162 2.12 -3.71 -27.87
N THR A 163 2.42 -4.87 -27.30
CA THR A 163 1.87 -6.19 -27.67
C THR A 163 0.97 -6.72 -26.56
N SER A 164 -0.04 -7.51 -26.96
CA SER A 164 -0.89 -8.20 -25.99
C SER A 164 -0.05 -9.11 -25.07
N PRO A 165 -0.25 -9.10 -23.74
CA PRO A 165 0.42 -10.03 -22.83
C PRO A 165 0.28 -11.50 -23.24
N TYR A 166 -0.84 -11.85 -23.89
CA TYR A 166 -1.10 -13.19 -24.41
C TYR A 166 -0.22 -13.53 -25.61
N GLU A 167 0.05 -12.56 -26.49
CA GLU A 167 0.95 -12.74 -27.64
C GLU A 167 2.41 -12.88 -27.20
N GLU A 168 2.84 -12.11 -26.21
CA GLU A 168 4.18 -12.26 -25.63
C GLU A 168 4.34 -13.60 -24.91
N ALA A 169 3.38 -14.00 -24.09
CA ALA A 169 3.39 -15.30 -23.43
C ALA A 169 3.43 -16.46 -24.44
N ALA A 170 2.65 -16.36 -25.53
CA ALA A 170 2.64 -17.37 -26.58
C ALA A 170 4.01 -17.51 -27.30
N LYS A 171 4.74 -16.41 -27.51
CA LYS A 171 6.11 -16.48 -28.07
C LYS A 171 7.06 -17.28 -27.18
N TYR A 172 7.05 -17.03 -25.87
CA TYR A 172 7.91 -17.76 -24.92
C TYR A 172 7.55 -19.24 -24.75
N ILE A 173 6.33 -19.66 -25.08
CA ILE A 173 5.90 -21.06 -24.99
C ILE A 173 6.22 -21.82 -26.28
N LEU A 174 6.31 -21.12 -27.42
CA LEU A 174 6.53 -21.72 -28.74
C LEU A 174 8.00 -21.73 -29.18
N GLU A 175 8.88 -21.05 -28.44
CA GLU A 175 10.35 -21.17 -28.54
C GLU A 175 10.89 -22.32 -27.66
#